data_afffdc8304195697a84abe03a1179a31
#
_entry.id   afffdc8304195697a84abe03a1179a31
#
_cell.length_a   1.000
_cell.length_b   1.000
_cell.length_c   1.000
_cell.angle_alpha   90.00
_cell.angle_beta   90.00
_cell.angle_gamma   90.00
#
_symmetry.space_group_name_H-M   'P 1'
#
loop_
_entity.id
_entity.type
_entity.pdbx_description
1 polymer ?
#
loop_
_entity_poly.entity_id
_entity_poly.type
_entity_poly.pdbx_seq_one_letter_code
_entity_poly.pdbx_strand_id
1 'polypeptide(L)'
;MFLDGYSNIINIDFSSKVINLMNEIYNTKFPNLIFKHLNVFNMKDFNNEIFNIVLDKGTLDSVLSSQNPIDNCNKMISEIYRVLIKGGKYICISFGDLEHREKILKCEKWDNFIYEKIPKNQNENNKDFIDDEYYCYYYMYIMIK
;
A
#
# COMPACT_ATOMS: atom_id res chain seq x y z
N MET A 1 -3.17 -13.19 -4.97
CA MET A 1 -4.44 -12.63 -4.46
C MET A 1 -5.64 -13.04 -5.33
N PHE A 2 -5.73 -12.63 -6.61
CA PHE A 2 -6.90 -13.00 -7.43
C PHE A 2 -7.04 -14.53 -7.58
N LEU A 3 -5.97 -15.23 -7.87
CA LEU A 3 -5.92 -16.71 -7.95
C LEU A 3 -6.14 -17.40 -6.60
N ASP A 4 -6.01 -16.69 -5.49
CA ASP A 4 -6.24 -17.19 -4.13
C ASP A 4 -7.68 -16.90 -3.65
N GLY A 5 -8.57 -16.49 -4.56
CA GLY A 5 -9.99 -16.31 -4.29
C GLY A 5 -10.43 -14.88 -3.97
N TYR A 6 -9.53 -13.90 -3.95
CA TYR A 6 -9.89 -12.47 -3.80
C TYR A 6 -10.35 -11.92 -5.14
N SER A 7 -11.64 -12.00 -5.43
CA SER A 7 -12.20 -11.65 -6.74
C SER A 7 -12.57 -10.16 -6.90
N ASN A 8 -12.75 -9.43 -5.81
CA ASN A 8 -13.15 -8.01 -5.83
C ASN A 8 -11.94 -7.13 -5.54
N ILE A 9 -11.10 -6.93 -6.55
CA ILE A 9 -9.87 -6.14 -6.41
C ILE A 9 -9.93 -4.94 -7.34
N ILE A 10 -9.74 -3.73 -6.78
CA ILE A 10 -9.53 -2.50 -7.54
C ILE A 10 -8.08 -2.09 -7.34
N ASN A 11 -7.34 -2.02 -8.43
CA ASN A 11 -5.97 -1.52 -8.46
C ASN A 11 -5.99 -0.06 -8.90
N ILE A 12 -5.28 0.78 -8.17
CA ILE A 12 -5.15 2.19 -8.52
C ILE A 12 -3.68 2.55 -8.74
N ASP A 13 -3.44 3.42 -9.70
CA ASP A 13 -2.12 4.00 -9.95
C ASP A 13 -2.29 5.42 -10.49
N PHE A 14 -1.32 6.29 -10.19
CA PHE A 14 -1.27 7.65 -10.71
C PHE A 14 -0.80 7.69 -12.18
N SER A 15 -0.15 6.66 -12.67
CA SER A 15 0.32 6.54 -14.05
C SER A 15 -0.76 5.98 -14.96
N SER A 16 -1.33 6.84 -15.81
CA SER A 16 -2.27 6.40 -16.84
C SER A 16 -1.66 5.35 -17.79
N LYS A 17 -0.34 5.44 -18.06
CA LYS A 17 0.37 4.47 -18.90
C LYS A 17 0.37 3.08 -18.28
N VAL A 18 0.65 2.99 -16.97
CA VAL A 18 0.63 1.72 -16.23
C VAL A 18 -0.79 1.13 -16.26
N ILE A 19 -1.79 1.95 -15.96
CA ILE A 19 -3.20 1.51 -15.95
C ILE A 19 -3.64 1.00 -17.32
N ASN A 20 -3.30 1.69 -18.42
CA ASN A 20 -3.62 1.24 -19.77
C ASN A 20 -2.96 -0.11 -20.08
N LEU A 21 -1.67 -0.24 -19.79
CA LEU A 21 -0.94 -1.50 -19.99
C LEU A 21 -1.54 -2.66 -19.17
N MET A 22 -1.89 -2.42 -17.91
CA MET A 22 -2.50 -3.45 -17.06
C MET A 22 -3.88 -3.87 -17.58
N ASN A 23 -4.69 -2.92 -18.05
CA ASN A 23 -5.97 -3.21 -18.69
C ASN A 23 -5.78 -4.04 -19.98
N GLU A 24 -4.81 -3.72 -20.83
CA GLU A 24 -4.51 -4.51 -22.03
C GLU A 24 -4.11 -5.95 -21.70
N ILE A 25 -3.28 -6.15 -20.68
CA ILE A 25 -2.77 -7.47 -20.30
C ILE A 25 -3.84 -8.33 -19.61
N TYR A 26 -4.66 -7.74 -18.74
CA TYR A 26 -5.46 -8.52 -17.79
C TYR A 26 -6.97 -8.48 -18.04
N ASN A 27 -7.51 -7.50 -18.76
CA ASN A 27 -8.95 -7.30 -18.90
C ASN A 27 -9.67 -8.51 -19.52
N THR A 28 -9.04 -9.17 -20.50
CA THR A 28 -9.61 -10.38 -21.12
C THR A 28 -9.50 -11.63 -20.24
N LYS A 29 -8.44 -11.74 -19.44
CA LYS A 29 -8.17 -12.91 -18.60
C LYS A 29 -8.92 -12.87 -17.27
N PHE A 30 -9.07 -11.66 -16.71
CA PHE A 30 -9.61 -11.42 -15.38
C PHE A 30 -10.56 -10.21 -15.40
N PRO A 31 -11.76 -10.33 -15.96
CA PRO A 31 -12.68 -9.19 -16.16
C PRO A 31 -13.13 -8.51 -14.86
N ASN A 32 -13.02 -9.20 -13.74
CA ASN A 32 -13.36 -8.66 -12.41
C ASN A 32 -12.17 -7.95 -11.73
N LEU A 33 -11.00 -7.95 -12.36
CA LEU A 33 -9.81 -7.25 -11.85
C LEU A 33 -9.80 -5.83 -12.45
N ILE A 34 -10.15 -4.86 -11.66
CA ILE A 34 -10.32 -3.47 -12.10
C ILE A 34 -9.00 -2.71 -11.93
N PHE A 35 -8.59 -1.97 -12.97
CA PHE A 35 -7.47 -1.03 -12.91
C PHE A 35 -7.97 0.38 -13.18
N LYS A 36 -7.68 1.31 -12.28
CA LYS A 36 -8.21 2.67 -12.32
C LYS A 36 -7.10 3.72 -12.16
N HIS A 37 -7.01 4.66 -13.10
CA HIS A 37 -6.15 5.83 -12.96
C HIS A 37 -6.71 6.74 -11.88
N LEU A 38 -6.01 6.86 -10.75
CA LEU A 38 -6.47 7.62 -9.60
C LEU A 38 -5.32 8.17 -8.78
N ASN A 39 -5.54 9.37 -8.24
CA ASN A 39 -4.62 9.99 -7.28
C ASN A 39 -4.99 9.58 -5.86
N VAL A 40 -4.07 8.91 -5.16
CA VAL A 40 -4.24 8.43 -3.79
C VAL A 40 -4.48 9.55 -2.76
N PHE A 41 -4.11 10.80 -3.10
CA PHE A 41 -4.37 11.97 -2.24
C PHE A 41 -5.81 12.50 -2.34
N ASN A 42 -6.60 11.97 -3.29
CA ASN A 42 -7.95 12.43 -3.55
C ASN A 42 -8.73 11.33 -4.27
N MET A 43 -9.21 10.36 -3.52
CA MET A 43 -9.95 9.21 -4.03
C MET A 43 -11.48 9.46 -4.06
N LYS A 44 -11.90 10.64 -4.57
CA LYS A 44 -13.33 11.05 -4.61
C LYS A 44 -14.26 10.11 -5.39
N ASP A 45 -13.69 9.33 -6.30
CA ASP A 45 -14.43 8.31 -7.03
C ASP A 45 -14.93 7.17 -6.14
N PHE A 46 -14.39 7.06 -4.93
CA PHE A 46 -14.79 6.08 -3.95
C PHE A 46 -15.58 6.73 -2.84
N ASN A 47 -16.74 6.15 -2.53
CA ASN A 47 -17.54 6.52 -1.37
C ASN A 47 -16.79 6.21 -0.07
N ASN A 48 -17.25 6.80 1.02
CA ASN A 48 -16.77 6.44 2.35
C ASN A 48 -17.12 4.98 2.66
N GLU A 49 -16.25 4.30 3.38
CA GLU A 49 -16.53 3.01 4.02
C GLU A 49 -17.00 1.91 3.04
N ILE A 50 -16.25 1.71 1.96
CA ILE A 50 -16.56 0.70 0.94
C ILE A 50 -15.57 -0.45 0.85
N PHE A 51 -14.35 -0.29 1.39
CA PHE A 51 -13.31 -1.32 1.31
C PHE A 51 -13.07 -2.01 2.65
N ASN A 52 -12.96 -3.34 2.60
CA ASN A 52 -12.55 -4.14 3.75
C ASN A 52 -11.03 -4.06 3.98
N ILE A 53 -10.26 -3.97 2.88
CA ILE A 53 -8.80 -3.95 2.92
C ILE A 53 -8.30 -2.94 1.90
N VAL A 54 -7.33 -2.13 2.31
CA VAL A 54 -6.45 -1.37 1.41
C VAL A 54 -5.05 -1.92 1.57
N LEU A 55 -4.44 -2.34 0.45
CA LEU A 55 -3.06 -2.84 0.41
C LEU A 55 -2.18 -1.85 -0.32
N ASP A 56 -1.09 -1.47 0.33
CA ASP A 56 -0.03 -0.62 -0.21
C ASP A 56 1.32 -1.33 -0.11
N LYS A 57 2.04 -1.36 -1.23
CA LYS A 57 3.42 -1.82 -1.26
C LYS A 57 4.30 -0.79 -1.95
N GLY A 58 5.01 0.02 -1.16
CA GLY A 58 5.95 1.03 -1.65
C GLY A 58 5.33 2.35 -2.12
N THR A 59 3.99 2.50 -2.12
CA THR A 59 3.35 3.79 -2.43
C THR A 59 3.68 4.83 -1.36
N LEU A 60 3.57 4.46 -0.09
CA LEU A 60 3.97 5.33 1.03
C LEU A 60 5.43 5.77 0.91
N ASP A 61 6.34 4.86 0.54
CA ASP A 61 7.76 5.18 0.37
C ASP A 61 7.98 6.17 -0.78
N SER A 62 7.25 6.01 -1.88
CA SER A 62 7.27 6.94 -3.00
C SER A 62 6.72 8.31 -2.63
N VAL A 63 5.64 8.37 -1.84
CA VAL A 63 5.07 9.63 -1.34
C VAL A 63 6.05 10.33 -0.40
N LEU A 64 6.74 9.60 0.45
CA LEU A 64 7.77 10.15 1.35
C LEU A 64 8.99 10.72 0.60
N SER A 65 9.24 10.28 -0.63
CA SER A 65 10.29 10.81 -1.50
C SER A 65 9.83 12.01 -2.35
N SER A 66 8.58 12.45 -2.22
CA SER A 66 7.99 13.55 -2.99
C SER A 66 8.20 14.91 -2.32
N GLN A 67 7.81 16.00 -3.03
CA GLN A 67 7.73 17.33 -2.42
C GLN A 67 6.59 17.35 -1.37
N ASN A 68 6.84 18.01 -0.22
CA ASN A 68 5.92 18.08 0.93
C ASN A 68 5.49 16.69 1.45
N PRO A 69 6.46 15.83 1.80
CA PRO A 69 6.19 14.42 2.06
C PRO A 69 5.19 14.18 3.20
N ILE A 70 5.28 14.93 4.28
CA ILE A 70 4.40 14.75 5.45
C ILE A 70 2.95 15.12 5.13
N ASP A 71 2.71 16.26 4.46
CA ASP A 71 1.35 16.66 4.07
C ASP A 71 0.74 15.67 3.08
N ASN A 72 1.54 15.17 2.15
CA ASN A 72 1.09 14.18 1.17
C ASN A 72 0.78 12.83 1.82
N CYS A 73 1.60 12.37 2.76
CA CYS A 73 1.31 11.16 3.54
C CYS A 73 0.02 11.32 4.35
N ASN A 74 -0.18 12.44 5.03
CA ASN A 74 -1.40 12.69 5.79
C ASN A 74 -2.64 12.65 4.89
N LYS A 75 -2.60 13.29 3.71
CA LYS A 75 -3.69 13.23 2.73
C LYS A 75 -3.98 11.81 2.27
N MET A 76 -2.93 11.06 1.91
CA MET A 76 -3.04 9.67 1.48
C MET A 76 -3.69 8.81 2.57
N ILE A 77 -3.18 8.88 3.80
CA ILE A 77 -3.65 8.05 4.90
C ILE A 77 -5.08 8.43 5.31
N SER A 78 -5.43 9.72 5.31
CA SER A 78 -6.81 10.17 5.55
C SER A 78 -7.79 9.66 4.49
N GLU A 79 -7.41 9.65 3.20
CA GLU A 79 -8.23 9.06 2.16
C GLU A 79 -8.36 7.54 2.31
N ILE A 80 -7.28 6.84 2.66
CA ILE A 80 -7.30 5.40 2.96
C ILE A 80 -8.24 5.13 4.15
N TYR A 81 -8.11 5.90 5.23
CA TYR A 81 -8.99 5.78 6.40
C TYR A 81 -10.45 6.04 6.05
N ARG A 82 -10.72 7.07 5.22
CA ARG A 82 -12.08 7.41 4.78
C ARG A 82 -12.75 6.28 4.01
N VAL A 83 -12.05 5.65 3.08
CA VAL A 83 -12.63 4.60 2.21
C VAL A 83 -12.72 3.23 2.89
N LEU A 84 -11.99 2.98 3.98
CA LEU A 84 -12.08 1.76 4.76
C LEU A 84 -13.38 1.73 5.57
N ILE A 85 -14.06 0.58 5.58
CA ILE A 85 -15.18 0.31 6.50
C ILE A 85 -14.68 0.27 7.94
N LYS A 86 -15.58 0.37 8.91
CA LYS A 86 -15.26 0.09 10.31
C LYS A 86 -14.82 -1.37 10.47
N GLY A 87 -13.71 -1.60 11.16
CA GLY A 87 -13.03 -2.90 11.24
C GLY A 87 -12.20 -3.25 9.99
N GLY A 88 -12.18 -2.38 8.98
CA GLY A 88 -11.34 -2.53 7.78
C GLY A 88 -9.85 -2.37 8.07
N LYS A 89 -9.00 -2.90 7.20
CA LYS A 89 -7.55 -2.96 7.42
C LYS A 89 -6.79 -2.17 6.34
N TYR A 90 -5.89 -1.32 6.77
CA TYR A 90 -4.81 -0.80 5.92
C TYR A 90 -3.56 -1.64 6.14
N ILE A 91 -3.06 -2.28 5.09
CA ILE A 91 -1.83 -3.10 5.10
C ILE A 91 -0.79 -2.35 4.28
N CYS A 92 0.25 -1.84 4.94
CA CYS A 92 1.35 -1.12 4.32
C CYS A 92 2.63 -1.95 4.38
N ILE A 93 3.24 -2.21 3.22
CA ILE A 93 4.55 -2.86 3.11
C ILE A 93 5.54 -1.80 2.65
N SER A 94 6.50 -1.46 3.50
CA SER A 94 7.46 -0.37 3.36
C SER A 94 8.90 -0.86 3.54
N PHE A 95 9.84 -0.09 3.02
CA PHE A 95 11.27 -0.25 3.31
C PHE A 95 11.66 0.33 4.67
N GLY A 96 10.94 1.34 5.15
CA GLY A 96 11.21 2.01 6.42
C GLY A 96 10.72 1.19 7.61
N ASP A 97 11.54 1.12 8.64
CA ASP A 97 11.24 0.47 9.92
C ASP A 97 10.24 1.25 10.78
N LEU A 98 9.95 0.71 11.96
CA LEU A 98 8.97 1.28 12.88
C LEU A 98 9.31 2.70 13.31
N GLU A 99 10.57 2.99 13.59
CA GLU A 99 11.02 4.32 14.04
C GLU A 99 10.71 5.39 12.99
N HIS A 100 10.88 5.05 11.70
CA HIS A 100 10.67 5.95 10.57
C HIS A 100 9.21 6.03 10.10
N ARG A 101 8.34 5.08 10.46
CA ARG A 101 6.96 4.99 9.93
C ARG A 101 5.87 5.20 10.95
N GLU A 102 6.11 4.91 12.23
CA GLU A 102 5.07 4.93 13.25
C GLU A 102 4.33 6.27 13.36
N LYS A 103 5.07 7.38 13.44
CA LYS A 103 4.48 8.72 13.56
C LYS A 103 3.62 9.10 12.37
N ILE A 104 4.03 8.66 11.17
CA ILE A 104 3.32 8.95 9.93
C ILE A 104 2.04 8.12 9.85
N LEU A 105 2.14 6.82 10.12
CA LEU A 105 1.02 5.89 10.02
C LEU A 105 -0.03 6.10 11.11
N LYS A 106 0.36 6.61 12.28
CA LYS A 106 -0.54 6.90 13.40
C LYS A 106 -1.18 8.30 13.35
N CYS A 107 -1.23 8.95 12.18
CA CYS A 107 -1.91 10.24 12.04
C CYS A 107 -3.44 10.14 12.14
N GLU A 108 -4.03 8.97 11.92
CA GLU A 108 -5.45 8.68 12.11
C GLU A 108 -5.70 7.87 13.39
N LYS A 109 -6.97 7.79 13.81
CA LYS A 109 -7.39 7.05 15.00
C LYS A 109 -7.65 5.58 14.65
N TRP A 110 -6.58 4.81 14.54
CA TRP A 110 -6.68 3.37 14.35
C TRP A 110 -7.05 2.67 15.65
N ASP A 111 -7.95 1.69 15.58
CA ASP A 111 -8.32 0.87 16.75
C ASP A 111 -7.18 -0.09 17.14
N ASN A 112 -6.38 -0.51 16.15
CA ASN A 112 -5.21 -1.36 16.38
C ASN A 112 -4.08 -1.04 15.40
N PHE A 113 -2.84 -1.31 15.81
CA PHE A 113 -1.63 -1.13 15.03
C PHE A 113 -0.69 -2.31 15.26
N ILE A 114 -0.44 -3.10 14.22
CA ILE A 114 0.42 -4.29 14.24
C ILE A 114 1.62 -4.02 13.34
N TYR A 115 2.77 -4.52 13.75
CA TYR A 115 4.02 -4.39 13.01
C TYR A 115 4.73 -5.73 12.92
N GLU A 116 5.23 -6.08 11.73
CA GLU A 116 5.99 -7.30 11.48
C GLU A 116 7.15 -7.04 10.51
N LYS A 117 8.27 -7.75 10.71
CA LYS A 117 9.40 -7.80 9.76
C LYS A 117 9.19 -8.95 8.78
N ILE A 118 9.31 -8.68 7.49
CA ILE A 118 9.24 -9.68 6.41
C ILE A 118 10.64 -9.85 5.83
N PRO A 119 11.29 -11.03 5.94
CA PRO A 119 12.59 -11.25 5.34
C PRO A 119 12.52 -11.09 3.80
N LYS A 120 13.48 -10.38 3.24
CA LYS A 120 13.69 -10.38 1.79
C LYS A 120 14.31 -11.72 1.40
N ASN A 121 13.80 -12.35 0.33
CA ASN A 121 14.45 -13.53 -0.22
C ASN A 121 15.86 -13.13 -0.71
N GLN A 122 16.87 -13.50 0.04
CA GLN A 122 18.26 -13.39 -0.40
C GLN A 122 18.45 -14.49 -1.46
N ASN A 123 18.58 -14.11 -2.73
CA ASN A 123 19.15 -15.02 -3.73
C ASN A 123 20.57 -15.35 -3.25
N GLU A 124 20.90 -16.64 -3.21
CA GLU A 124 22.20 -17.17 -2.67
C GLU A 124 23.44 -16.52 -3.29
N ASN A 125 23.30 -15.83 -4.42
CA ASN A 125 24.38 -15.16 -5.14
C ASN A 125 24.77 -13.77 -4.60
N ASN A 126 24.07 -13.23 -3.59
CA ASN A 126 24.33 -11.90 -3.03
C ASN A 126 24.78 -11.92 -1.55
N LYS A 127 25.37 -13.02 -1.08
CA LYS A 127 25.82 -13.17 0.32
C LYS A 127 26.98 -12.25 0.75
N ASP A 128 27.66 -11.59 -0.19
CA ASP A 128 28.94 -10.96 0.10
C ASP A 128 28.88 -9.47 0.44
N PHE A 129 27.74 -8.81 0.49
CA PHE A 129 27.73 -7.34 0.55
C PHE A 129 26.81 -6.64 1.57
N ILE A 130 25.99 -7.32 2.35
CA ILE A 130 25.05 -6.59 3.24
C ILE A 130 25.00 -7.23 4.63
N ASP A 131 25.88 -6.76 5.50
CA ASP A 131 25.82 -6.98 6.96
C ASP A 131 24.86 -6.00 7.66
N ASP A 132 24.11 -5.20 6.89
CA ASP A 132 23.20 -4.19 7.38
C ASP A 132 21.78 -4.77 7.48
N GLU A 133 21.32 -4.96 8.72
CA GLU A 133 19.99 -5.47 9.06
C GLU A 133 18.87 -4.71 8.31
N TYR A 134 19.06 -3.42 8.02
CA TYR A 134 18.12 -2.56 7.30
C TYR A 134 17.80 -3.06 5.89
N TYR A 135 18.76 -3.66 5.19
CA TYR A 135 18.56 -4.17 3.82
C TYR A 135 17.96 -5.57 3.75
N CYS A 136 17.89 -6.28 4.87
CA CYS A 136 17.44 -7.68 4.91
C CYS A 136 15.92 -7.84 5.00
N TYR A 137 15.17 -6.78 5.33
CA TYR A 137 13.74 -6.87 5.61
C TYR A 137 12.92 -5.86 4.82
N TYR A 138 11.66 -6.23 4.54
CA TYR A 138 10.54 -5.31 4.41
C TYR A 138 9.82 -5.23 5.76
N TYR A 139 9.06 -4.17 5.95
CA TYR A 139 8.30 -3.96 7.17
C TYR A 139 6.82 -3.89 6.82
N MET A 140 6.02 -4.73 7.43
CA MET A 140 4.57 -4.76 7.25
C MET A 140 3.89 -4.09 8.45
N TYR A 141 3.02 -3.16 8.13
CA TYR A 141 2.20 -2.45 9.09
C TYR A 141 0.74 -2.75 8.80
N ILE A 142 -0.02 -3.14 9.81
CA ILE A 142 -1.45 -3.40 9.70
C ILE A 142 -2.17 -2.48 10.67
N MET A 143 -2.96 -1.55 10.14
CA MET A 143 -3.80 -0.64 10.89
C MET A 143 -5.25 -1.06 10.72
N ILE A 144 -6.01 -1.10 11.83
CA ILE A 144 -7.43 -1.45 11.85
C ILE A 144 -8.24 -0.22 12.21
N LYS A 145 -9.25 0.11 11.37
CA LYS A 145 -10.17 1.24 11.58
C LYS A 145 -11.30 0.87 12.50
#